data_33085985a5388d8e631cdf41996f0ef2
#
_entry.id   33085985a5388d8e631cdf41996f0ef2
#
_cell.length_a   1.000
_cell.length_b   1.000
_cell.length_c   1.000
_cell.angle_alpha   90.00
_cell.angle_beta   90.00
_cell.angle_gamma   90.00
#
_symmetry.space_group_name_H-M   'P 1'
#
loop_
_entity.id
_entity.type
_entity.pdbx_description
1 polymer ?
#
loop_
_entity_poly.entity_id
_entity_poly.type
_entity_poly.pdbx_seq_one_letter_code
_entity_poly.pdbx_strand_id
1 'polypeptide(L)'
;PPLGWFHHAIASFGPPTYITAPAPYSLPPKPSEPKGQRVFSLPRKKRNMAPKPVIPKKMPFEKYTPFIPVVLKDRTWPNNVTTKAPLWCSVDLRDGNQALIDPMDPERKLRMFNTLVKMGFKEIEVGFPSASQPDFDFVRLLIEQDLIPDDVTIQVLVQCREDLLKRTYECLKGAKRAIVHFYNSTNPLQRRVVFALDKQGVIDIAVKAAQLCKDLEHLLPGTDVRYEYSPESFTLTEPEFAIEICEAVMAVIQPTNSKKLILNLPATVECYTPNVYGDVIEWFIRTIAKRDTVIISLHPHNDRGCAVAAAEFGVMAGADRVEGTLFGNGERTGNVDLITLAMNLFVNGVDPELDITDIDALRRDAEYCNRLPVPERQPYVGDLVYTAFSGSHQDAIKKGFEALSDNYDQWGVPYLPLDPKHVGRTYESVVRVNSQSGKGGVAYIMKAEHGFDLPRRLQIEFSQNIQHITEDSGTEISPMMLWDAFKHEYLPEVPSYNLISHELKSESITGNTEISAQIDINGTRQTFIGKGNGPIDAFVHAIRGQFSGHLDVKDYTEHALGQGSQATAVAYVETGDDSGHNRWGVGIDPNTITASLRAVLSAFQRHESTRKHK
;
A
#
# COMPACT_ATOMS: atom_id res chain seq x y z
N PRO A 1 38.27 28.62 11.34
CA PRO A 1 38.00 29.14 12.63
C PRO A 1 36.72 28.57 13.18
N PRO A 2 36.57 28.46 14.48
CA PRO A 2 36.77 27.14 15.08
C PRO A 2 35.48 26.55 15.70
N LEU A 3 35.57 25.28 15.96
CA LEU A 3 34.76 24.42 16.84
C LEU A 3 34.63 25.02 18.26
N GLY A 4 33.48 24.81 18.87
CA GLY A 4 33.29 25.03 20.28
C GLY A 4 32.01 24.44 20.84
N TRP A 5 32.16 23.35 21.62
CA TRP A 5 31.39 22.96 22.81
C TRP A 5 29.96 22.40 22.69
N PHE A 6 29.83 21.10 22.96
CA PHE A 6 28.96 20.60 24.05
C PHE A 6 29.46 19.23 24.54
N HIS A 7 30.08 19.25 25.72
CA HIS A 7 30.31 18.09 26.58
C HIS A 7 29.35 18.18 27.78
N HIS A 8 28.99 16.98 28.28
CA HIS A 8 28.30 16.62 29.54
C HIS A 8 26.77 16.50 29.45
N ALA A 9 26.21 15.26 29.58
CA ALA A 9 26.04 14.61 30.86
C ALA A 9 25.70 13.12 30.68
N ILE A 10 26.56 12.23 31.13
CA ILE A 10 26.24 10.82 31.36
C ILE A 10 25.59 10.74 32.74
N ALA A 11 24.28 10.53 32.80
CA ALA A 11 23.59 10.16 34.03
C ALA A 11 23.49 8.62 34.10
N SER A 12 24.13 8.08 35.13
CA SER A 12 24.08 6.70 35.54
C SER A 12 22.65 6.27 35.89
N PHE A 13 22.08 5.34 35.16
CA PHE A 13 20.84 4.68 35.56
C PHE A 13 21.15 3.47 36.42
N GLY A 14 20.66 3.49 37.66
CA GLY A 14 20.61 2.36 38.56
C GLY A 14 19.56 1.32 38.10
N PRO A 15 19.57 0.11 38.71
CA PRO A 15 18.70 -1.00 38.27
C PRO A 15 17.21 -0.66 38.47
N PRO A 16 16.30 -1.20 37.63
CA PRO A 16 14.88 -0.89 37.69
C PRO A 16 14.25 -1.43 38.98
N THR A 17 13.69 -0.55 39.78
CA THR A 17 12.84 -0.89 40.91
C THR A 17 11.46 -1.35 40.40
N TYR A 18 11.06 -2.53 40.79
CA TYR A 18 9.69 -3.04 40.56
C TYR A 18 8.69 -2.15 41.30
N ILE A 19 7.79 -1.53 40.53
CA ILE A 19 6.64 -0.80 41.08
C ILE A 19 5.58 -1.83 41.45
N THR A 20 5.27 -1.91 42.76
CA THR A 20 4.14 -2.71 43.27
C THR A 20 2.83 -2.07 42.83
N ALA A 21 1.90 -2.92 42.36
CA ALA A 21 0.56 -2.51 41.93
C ALA A 21 -0.20 -1.77 43.03
N PRO A 22 -0.91 -0.67 42.73
CA PRO A 22 -1.76 0.02 43.71
C PRO A 22 -2.99 -0.83 44.05
N ALA A 23 -3.42 -0.73 45.30
CA ALA A 23 -4.61 -1.37 45.86
C ALA A 23 -5.90 -0.99 45.08
N PRO A 24 -6.94 -1.82 45.06
CA PRO A 24 -8.15 -1.55 44.30
C PRO A 24 -8.92 -0.35 44.85
N TYR A 25 -9.18 0.62 43.96
CA TYR A 25 -10.04 1.76 44.22
C TYR A 25 -11.47 1.30 44.50
N SER A 26 -12.05 1.73 45.63
CA SER A 26 -13.46 1.62 45.95
C SER A 26 -14.28 2.49 45.01
N LEU A 27 -15.27 1.88 44.32
CA LEU A 27 -16.18 2.56 43.43
C LEU A 27 -17.07 3.55 44.19
N PRO A 28 -17.35 4.75 43.65
CA PRO A 28 -18.35 5.66 44.22
C PRO A 28 -19.78 5.11 44.06
N PRO A 29 -20.73 5.55 44.90
CA PRO A 29 -22.12 5.06 44.88
C PRO A 29 -22.79 5.48 43.55
N LYS A 30 -23.63 4.55 43.02
CA LYS A 30 -24.39 4.74 41.78
C LYS A 30 -25.31 5.96 41.88
N PRO A 31 -25.36 6.81 40.82
CA PRO A 31 -26.40 7.84 40.69
C PRO A 31 -27.76 7.18 40.46
N SER A 32 -28.81 7.80 41.03
CA SER A 32 -30.22 7.41 40.87
C SER A 32 -30.63 7.50 39.37
N GLU A 33 -31.36 6.47 38.93
CA GLU A 33 -31.88 6.33 37.57
C GLU A 33 -32.80 7.51 37.17
N PRO A 34 -32.60 8.13 35.97
CA PRO A 34 -33.61 8.98 35.38
C PRO A 34 -34.74 8.13 34.77
N LYS A 35 -35.95 8.38 35.16
CA LYS A 35 -37.17 7.80 34.58
C LYS A 35 -37.31 8.27 33.13
N GLY A 36 -37.39 7.31 32.21
CA GLY A 36 -37.96 7.53 30.87
C GLY A 36 -37.05 7.43 29.69
N GLN A 37 -36.35 6.31 29.49
CA GLN A 37 -35.90 5.92 28.15
C GLN A 37 -36.63 4.66 27.71
N ARG A 38 -37.29 4.74 26.54
CA ARG A 38 -37.86 3.56 25.87
C ARG A 38 -36.74 2.61 25.52
N VAL A 39 -36.62 1.54 26.28
CA VAL A 39 -35.77 0.42 25.93
C VAL A 39 -36.37 -0.26 24.71
N PHE A 40 -35.67 -0.30 23.59
CA PHE A 40 -35.97 -1.17 22.47
C PHE A 40 -35.96 -2.62 23.01
N SER A 41 -37.13 -3.21 23.24
CA SER A 41 -37.23 -4.61 23.55
C SER A 41 -37.03 -5.42 22.28
N LEU A 42 -35.82 -5.94 22.11
CA LEU A 42 -35.59 -7.02 21.17
C LEU A 42 -36.52 -8.21 21.56
N PRO A 43 -37.14 -8.89 20.58
CA PRO A 43 -38.01 -10.03 20.88
C PRO A 43 -37.21 -11.05 21.69
N ARG A 44 -37.80 -11.52 22.80
CA ARG A 44 -37.23 -12.57 23.68
C ARG A 44 -36.95 -13.82 22.83
N LYS A 45 -35.76 -13.90 22.19
CA LYS A 45 -35.22 -15.17 21.72
C LYS A 45 -34.95 -16.04 22.93
N LYS A 46 -35.36 -17.30 22.82
CA LYS A 46 -35.07 -18.38 23.79
C LYS A 46 -33.67 -18.17 24.37
N ARG A 47 -33.51 -18.26 25.70
CA ARG A 47 -32.21 -18.24 26.37
C ARG A 47 -31.31 -19.28 25.67
N ASN A 48 -30.51 -18.85 24.74
CA ASN A 48 -29.41 -19.66 24.29
C ASN A 48 -28.46 -19.77 25.48
N MET A 49 -28.28 -20.99 25.96
CA MET A 49 -27.23 -21.29 26.94
C MET A 49 -25.93 -20.70 26.37
N ALA A 50 -25.17 -20.00 27.21
CA ALA A 50 -23.85 -19.52 26.85
C ALA A 50 -23.09 -20.68 26.18
N PRO A 51 -22.42 -20.43 25.05
CA PRO A 51 -21.64 -21.47 24.38
C PRO A 51 -20.67 -22.07 25.40
N LYS A 52 -20.62 -23.39 25.47
CA LYS A 52 -19.64 -24.07 26.33
C LYS A 52 -18.24 -23.58 25.96
N PRO A 53 -17.35 -23.42 26.95
CA PRO A 53 -15.97 -23.05 26.65
C PRO A 53 -15.38 -24.00 25.61
N VAL A 54 -14.97 -23.47 24.46
CA VAL A 54 -14.26 -24.23 23.43
C VAL A 54 -12.85 -24.42 23.95
N ILE A 55 -12.48 -25.66 24.29
CA ILE A 55 -11.08 -26.00 24.58
C ILE A 55 -10.39 -26.13 23.24
N PRO A 56 -9.41 -25.24 22.91
CA PRO A 56 -8.67 -25.33 21.65
C PRO A 56 -7.96 -26.68 21.54
N LYS A 57 -8.00 -27.30 20.36
CA LYS A 57 -7.18 -28.48 20.10
C LYS A 57 -5.70 -28.09 20.20
N LYS A 58 -4.92 -28.87 20.92
CA LYS A 58 -3.47 -28.68 21.00
C LYS A 58 -2.84 -28.96 19.64
N MET A 59 -2.09 -28.00 19.12
CA MET A 59 -1.30 -28.16 17.89
C MET A 59 -0.09 -29.09 18.19
N PRO A 60 0.30 -29.98 17.26
CA PRO A 60 1.39 -30.94 17.46
C PRO A 60 2.78 -30.29 17.27
N PHE A 61 3.05 -29.21 18.00
CA PHE A 61 4.30 -28.43 17.87
C PHE A 61 5.55 -29.23 18.25
N GLU A 62 5.40 -30.27 19.01
CA GLU A 62 6.49 -31.17 19.43
C GLU A 62 7.12 -31.93 18.25
N LYS A 63 6.48 -31.94 17.08
CA LYS A 63 7.03 -32.53 15.84
C LYS A 63 8.02 -31.60 15.13
N TYR A 64 8.12 -30.34 15.56
CA TYR A 64 8.97 -29.33 14.96
C TYR A 64 10.14 -29.02 15.87
N THR A 65 11.34 -28.93 15.26
CA THR A 65 12.56 -28.64 15.97
C THR A 65 12.95 -27.18 15.76
N PRO A 66 13.28 -26.42 16.83
CA PRO A 66 13.82 -25.08 16.67
C PRO A 66 15.12 -25.11 15.84
N PHE A 67 15.30 -24.09 15.00
CA PHE A 67 16.58 -23.90 14.33
C PHE A 67 17.67 -23.54 15.35
N ILE A 68 18.92 -23.89 15.04
CA ILE A 68 20.07 -23.58 15.88
C ILE A 68 20.75 -22.34 15.28
N PRO A 69 20.76 -21.19 15.99
CA PRO A 69 21.39 -19.97 15.49
C PRO A 69 22.94 -20.14 15.50
N VAL A 70 23.61 -19.46 14.57
CA VAL A 70 25.06 -19.31 14.63
C VAL A 70 25.47 -18.48 15.85
N VAL A 71 26.61 -18.80 16.45
CA VAL A 71 27.12 -18.03 17.59
C VAL A 71 27.96 -16.86 17.08
N LEU A 72 27.35 -15.71 16.96
CA LEU A 72 28.00 -14.45 16.57
C LEU A 72 27.95 -13.44 17.72
N LYS A 73 28.97 -13.47 18.60
CA LYS A 73 29.01 -12.67 19.85
C LYS A 73 29.23 -11.18 19.58
N ASP A 74 29.93 -10.86 18.52
CA ASP A 74 30.42 -9.53 18.13
C ASP A 74 29.76 -9.07 16.82
N ARG A 75 28.47 -9.37 16.65
CA ARG A 75 27.71 -8.95 15.46
C ARG A 75 27.76 -7.44 15.24
N THR A 76 27.93 -7.02 14.00
CA THR A 76 28.01 -5.59 13.65
C THR A 76 26.82 -5.14 12.80
N TRP A 77 26.20 -6.04 12.07
CA TRP A 77 25.15 -5.71 11.11
C TRP A 77 23.97 -4.93 11.68
N PRO A 78 23.50 -5.12 12.94
CA PRO A 78 22.36 -4.35 13.45
C PRO A 78 22.62 -2.84 13.57
N ASN A 79 23.88 -2.42 13.56
CA ASN A 79 24.28 -1.02 13.60
C ASN A 79 24.56 -0.43 12.22
N ASN A 80 24.52 -1.24 11.17
CA ASN A 80 24.77 -0.78 9.82
C ASN A 80 23.53 -0.13 9.24
N VAL A 81 23.76 0.87 8.39
CA VAL A 81 22.70 1.58 7.65
C VAL A 81 22.95 1.36 6.17
N THR A 82 21.95 0.90 5.46
CA THR A 82 22.00 0.77 4.00
C THR A 82 22.00 2.17 3.38
N THR A 83 23.04 2.51 2.64
CA THR A 83 23.22 3.83 2.00
C THR A 83 23.20 3.79 0.48
N LYS A 84 23.11 2.61 -0.11
CA LYS A 84 22.99 2.36 -1.55
C LYS A 84 22.17 1.12 -1.82
N ALA A 85 21.57 1.05 -3.00
CA ALA A 85 20.87 -0.15 -3.46
C ALA A 85 21.83 -1.35 -3.58
N PRO A 86 21.37 -2.58 -3.30
CA PRO A 86 22.08 -3.79 -3.70
C PRO A 86 22.00 -3.96 -5.23
N LEU A 87 22.81 -4.86 -5.79
CA LEU A 87 22.59 -5.34 -7.15
C LEU A 87 21.26 -6.11 -7.19
N TRP A 88 20.41 -5.74 -8.13
CA TRP A 88 19.11 -6.38 -8.28
C TRP A 88 19.12 -7.46 -9.37
N CYS A 89 18.58 -8.63 -9.07
CA CYS A 89 18.27 -9.64 -10.05
C CYS A 89 16.78 -10.00 -9.99
N SER A 90 16.06 -9.81 -11.10
CA SER A 90 14.71 -10.34 -11.19
C SER A 90 14.74 -11.82 -11.57
N VAL A 91 13.99 -12.62 -10.83
CA VAL A 91 13.75 -14.04 -11.14
C VAL A 91 12.28 -14.30 -11.56
N ASP A 92 11.54 -13.25 -11.94
CA ASP A 92 10.14 -13.36 -12.38
C ASP A 92 9.95 -14.38 -13.52
N LEU A 93 10.87 -14.38 -14.49
CA LEU A 93 10.79 -15.22 -15.70
C LEU A 93 11.25 -16.67 -15.47
N ARG A 94 11.89 -16.96 -14.32
CA ARG A 94 12.30 -18.32 -13.95
C ARG A 94 11.51 -18.80 -12.73
N ASP A 95 11.84 -18.36 -11.52
CA ASP A 95 11.27 -18.84 -10.27
C ASP A 95 9.81 -18.41 -10.11
N GLY A 96 9.53 -17.17 -10.48
CA GLY A 96 8.16 -16.64 -10.56
C GLY A 96 7.32 -17.41 -11.58
N ASN A 97 7.85 -17.64 -12.80
CA ASN A 97 7.12 -18.31 -13.87
C ASN A 97 6.89 -19.82 -13.60
N GLN A 98 7.88 -20.51 -13.01
CA GLN A 98 7.72 -21.95 -12.73
C GLN A 98 6.65 -22.26 -11.69
N ALA A 99 6.30 -21.29 -10.85
CA ALA A 99 5.30 -21.41 -9.81
C ALA A 99 3.85 -21.14 -10.31
N LEU A 100 3.67 -20.66 -11.53
CA LEU A 100 2.37 -20.32 -12.08
C LEU A 100 1.59 -21.59 -12.47
N ILE A 101 0.28 -21.61 -12.16
CA ILE A 101 -0.63 -22.65 -12.65
C ILE A 101 -0.70 -22.63 -14.18
N ASP A 102 -0.61 -21.42 -14.76
CA ASP A 102 -0.58 -21.17 -16.19
C ASP A 102 0.72 -20.42 -16.53
N PRO A 103 1.83 -21.13 -16.77
CA PRO A 103 3.12 -20.53 -17.09
C PRO A 103 3.01 -19.54 -18.26
N MET A 104 3.85 -18.51 -18.24
CA MET A 104 3.83 -17.47 -19.26
C MET A 104 4.14 -18.05 -20.64
N ASP A 105 3.29 -17.72 -21.62
CA ASP A 105 3.59 -17.88 -23.03
C ASP A 105 4.69 -16.87 -23.49
N PRO A 106 5.24 -17.01 -24.70
CA PRO A 106 6.31 -16.13 -25.18
C PRO A 106 5.94 -14.64 -25.19
N GLU A 107 4.68 -14.27 -25.43
CA GLU A 107 4.22 -12.88 -25.43
C GLU A 107 4.27 -12.30 -24.02
N ARG A 108 3.73 -13.02 -23.04
CA ARG A 108 3.77 -12.59 -21.63
C ARG A 108 5.19 -12.54 -21.09
N LYS A 109 6.05 -13.53 -21.45
CA LYS A 109 7.49 -13.51 -21.09
C LYS A 109 8.20 -12.29 -21.66
N LEU A 110 7.96 -11.96 -22.92
CA LEU A 110 8.57 -10.80 -23.56
C LEU A 110 8.07 -9.49 -22.93
N ARG A 111 6.78 -9.41 -22.61
CA ARG A 111 6.22 -8.25 -21.90
C ARG A 111 6.86 -8.07 -20.53
N MET A 112 6.98 -9.14 -19.73
CA MET A 112 7.65 -9.10 -18.44
C MET A 112 9.11 -8.69 -18.59
N PHE A 113 9.85 -9.27 -19.53
CA PHE A 113 11.24 -8.91 -19.81
C PHE A 113 11.38 -7.42 -20.11
N ASN A 114 10.55 -6.87 -20.99
CA ASN A 114 10.57 -5.46 -21.36
C ASN A 114 10.21 -4.55 -20.17
N THR A 115 9.27 -4.96 -19.32
CA THR A 115 8.93 -4.24 -18.10
C THR A 115 10.12 -4.18 -17.15
N LEU A 116 10.81 -5.29 -16.92
CA LEU A 116 11.99 -5.36 -16.07
C LEU A 116 13.15 -4.50 -16.61
N VAL A 117 13.40 -4.56 -17.92
CA VAL A 117 14.39 -3.69 -18.60
C VAL A 117 14.05 -2.22 -18.42
N LYS A 118 12.78 -1.84 -18.64
CA LYS A 118 12.30 -0.47 -18.47
C LYS A 118 12.45 0.03 -17.04
N MET A 119 12.23 -0.85 -16.06
CA MET A 119 12.44 -0.52 -14.65
C MET A 119 13.91 -0.26 -14.28
N GLY A 120 14.86 -0.74 -15.10
CA GLY A 120 16.29 -0.54 -14.85
C GLY A 120 17.04 -1.78 -14.36
N PHE A 121 16.41 -2.97 -14.30
CA PHE A 121 17.13 -4.20 -13.95
C PHE A 121 18.29 -4.46 -14.90
N LYS A 122 19.46 -4.78 -14.32
CA LYS A 122 20.69 -5.09 -15.06
C LYS A 122 21.01 -6.57 -15.11
N GLU A 123 20.39 -7.36 -14.22
CA GLU A 123 20.48 -8.82 -14.21
C GLU A 123 19.06 -9.38 -14.15
N ILE A 124 18.75 -10.29 -15.09
CA ILE A 124 17.40 -10.90 -15.22
C ILE A 124 17.57 -12.39 -15.48
N GLU A 125 17.04 -13.23 -14.58
CA GLU A 125 17.02 -14.68 -14.78
C GLU A 125 15.83 -15.06 -15.67
N VAL A 126 16.13 -15.38 -16.93
CA VAL A 126 15.15 -15.49 -18.03
C VAL A 126 14.57 -16.87 -18.22
N GLY A 127 15.05 -17.87 -17.49
CA GLY A 127 14.47 -19.21 -17.53
C GLY A 127 15.43 -20.34 -17.12
N PHE A 128 14.94 -21.58 -17.29
CA PHE A 128 15.67 -22.81 -17.08
C PHE A 128 15.72 -23.61 -18.41
N PRO A 129 16.56 -23.20 -19.38
CA PRO A 129 16.50 -23.68 -20.77
C PRO A 129 16.75 -25.18 -20.92
N SER A 130 17.44 -25.80 -19.99
CA SER A 130 17.67 -27.24 -20.01
C SER A 130 16.52 -28.06 -19.43
N ALA A 131 15.61 -27.43 -18.65
CA ALA A 131 14.47 -28.11 -18.05
C ALA A 131 13.24 -28.11 -18.98
N SER A 132 13.04 -27.07 -19.82
CA SER A 132 11.87 -26.98 -20.69
C SER A 132 12.22 -26.39 -22.05
N GLN A 133 11.52 -26.87 -23.10
CA GLN A 133 11.68 -26.35 -24.46
C GLN A 133 11.18 -24.91 -24.57
N PRO A 134 10.02 -24.51 -23.99
CA PRO A 134 9.59 -23.12 -23.99
C PRO A 134 10.62 -22.13 -23.42
N ASP A 135 11.33 -22.52 -22.35
CA ASP A 135 12.37 -21.67 -21.80
C ASP A 135 13.59 -21.57 -22.72
N PHE A 136 13.98 -22.71 -23.33
CA PHE A 136 15.04 -22.73 -24.32
C PHE A 136 14.70 -21.80 -25.50
N ASP A 137 13.51 -21.93 -26.05
CA ASP A 137 13.06 -21.14 -27.21
C ASP A 137 12.97 -19.64 -26.86
N PHE A 138 12.54 -19.31 -25.66
CA PHE A 138 12.47 -17.91 -25.21
C PHE A 138 13.87 -17.27 -25.07
N VAL A 139 14.82 -17.98 -24.45
CA VAL A 139 16.21 -17.49 -24.37
C VAL A 139 16.82 -17.32 -25.76
N ARG A 140 16.57 -18.26 -26.68
CA ARG A 140 16.99 -18.13 -28.07
C ARG A 140 16.34 -16.94 -28.77
N LEU A 141 15.02 -16.72 -28.56
CA LEU A 141 14.31 -15.56 -29.09
C LEU A 141 15.00 -14.25 -28.68
N LEU A 142 15.32 -14.09 -27.37
CA LEU A 142 15.98 -12.90 -26.87
C LEU A 142 17.35 -12.64 -27.53
N ILE A 143 18.12 -13.71 -27.72
CA ILE A 143 19.46 -13.61 -28.32
C ILE A 143 19.38 -13.38 -29.84
N GLU A 144 18.59 -14.17 -30.57
CA GLU A 144 18.53 -14.15 -32.03
C GLU A 144 17.86 -12.89 -32.61
N GLN A 145 16.95 -12.28 -31.85
CA GLN A 145 16.33 -11.01 -32.23
C GLN A 145 17.00 -9.78 -31.65
N ASP A 146 18.18 -9.95 -30.99
CA ASP A 146 18.95 -8.86 -30.34
C ASP A 146 18.09 -7.99 -29.41
N LEU A 147 17.25 -8.65 -28.57
CA LEU A 147 16.32 -7.97 -27.66
C LEU A 147 16.94 -7.62 -26.31
N ILE A 148 18.19 -8.04 -26.05
CA ILE A 148 18.88 -7.83 -24.77
C ILE A 148 19.68 -6.53 -24.88
N PRO A 149 19.35 -5.48 -24.09
CA PRO A 149 20.14 -4.24 -24.09
C PRO A 149 21.60 -4.48 -23.71
N ASP A 150 22.48 -3.60 -24.20
CA ASP A 150 23.93 -3.73 -23.96
C ASP A 150 24.34 -3.62 -22.49
N ASP A 151 23.51 -3.08 -21.62
CA ASP A 151 23.75 -2.94 -20.18
C ASP A 151 22.99 -3.99 -19.34
N VAL A 152 22.28 -4.94 -19.96
CA VAL A 152 21.56 -6.04 -19.30
C VAL A 152 22.31 -7.35 -19.50
N THR A 153 22.42 -8.14 -18.43
CA THR A 153 22.99 -9.50 -18.44
C THR A 153 21.86 -10.51 -18.18
N ILE A 154 21.65 -11.45 -19.07
CA ILE A 154 20.72 -12.54 -18.83
C ILE A 154 21.35 -13.59 -17.93
N GLN A 155 20.54 -14.16 -17.03
CA GLN A 155 20.90 -15.28 -16.18
C GLN A 155 20.04 -16.48 -16.56
N VAL A 156 20.62 -17.69 -16.52
CA VAL A 156 19.90 -18.94 -16.76
C VAL A 156 20.26 -19.98 -15.70
N LEU A 157 19.23 -20.64 -15.17
CA LEU A 157 19.38 -21.69 -14.16
C LEU A 157 19.76 -23.02 -14.80
N VAL A 158 20.59 -23.81 -14.11
CA VAL A 158 20.90 -25.18 -14.49
C VAL A 158 21.27 -26.04 -13.29
N GLN A 159 20.74 -27.26 -13.20
CA GLN A 159 21.21 -28.24 -12.24
C GLN A 159 22.67 -28.69 -12.53
N CYS A 160 23.41 -29.07 -11.51
CA CYS A 160 24.78 -29.65 -11.62
C CYS A 160 24.74 -31.04 -12.27
N ARG A 161 24.30 -31.12 -13.53
CA ARG A 161 24.23 -32.32 -14.35
C ARG A 161 24.81 -32.06 -15.72
N GLU A 162 25.62 -32.98 -16.22
CA GLU A 162 26.35 -32.82 -17.47
C GLU A 162 25.47 -32.58 -18.69
N ASP A 163 24.40 -33.36 -18.84
CA ASP A 163 23.45 -33.24 -19.95
C ASP A 163 22.74 -31.88 -19.97
N LEU A 164 22.35 -31.40 -18.81
CA LEU A 164 21.66 -30.12 -18.65
C LEU A 164 22.63 -28.94 -18.88
N LEU A 165 23.84 -29.02 -18.35
CA LEU A 165 24.87 -28.01 -18.59
C LEU A 165 25.17 -27.84 -20.09
N LYS A 166 25.41 -28.95 -20.81
CA LYS A 166 25.64 -28.91 -22.27
C LYS A 166 24.51 -28.21 -23.01
N ARG A 167 23.25 -28.57 -22.70
CA ARG A 167 22.08 -27.95 -23.32
C ARG A 167 21.97 -26.45 -22.99
N THR A 168 22.31 -26.04 -21.77
CA THR A 168 22.34 -24.63 -21.36
C THR A 168 23.36 -23.83 -22.20
N TYR A 169 24.57 -24.36 -22.40
CA TYR A 169 25.56 -23.72 -23.23
C TYR A 169 25.17 -23.65 -24.72
N GLU A 170 24.46 -24.67 -25.23
CA GLU A 170 23.86 -24.61 -26.57
C GLU A 170 22.87 -23.45 -26.68
N CYS A 171 22.06 -23.25 -25.65
CA CYS A 171 21.06 -22.19 -25.59
C CYS A 171 21.69 -20.79 -25.57
N LEU A 172 22.82 -20.61 -24.93
CA LEU A 172 23.48 -19.30 -24.75
C LEU A 172 24.35 -18.86 -25.93
N LYS A 173 24.51 -19.65 -27.00
CA LYS A 173 25.33 -19.30 -28.16
C LYS A 173 24.90 -17.95 -28.77
N GLY A 174 25.85 -17.03 -28.90
CA GLY A 174 25.62 -15.70 -29.46
C GLY A 174 25.15 -14.64 -28.45
N ALA A 175 24.96 -14.98 -27.18
CA ALA A 175 24.71 -13.99 -26.14
C ALA A 175 25.95 -13.10 -25.93
N LYS A 176 25.76 -11.79 -25.75
CA LYS A 176 26.87 -10.86 -25.46
C LYS A 176 27.39 -11.06 -24.03
N ARG A 177 26.50 -11.24 -23.07
CA ARG A 177 26.78 -11.46 -21.65
C ARG A 177 25.78 -12.46 -21.06
N ALA A 178 26.26 -13.38 -20.23
CA ALA A 178 25.42 -14.34 -19.57
C ALA A 178 25.96 -14.73 -18.20
N ILE A 179 25.06 -14.98 -17.25
CA ILE A 179 25.34 -15.66 -15.98
C ILE A 179 24.83 -17.08 -16.10
N VAL A 180 25.73 -18.04 -15.93
CA VAL A 180 25.37 -19.45 -15.79
C VAL A 180 25.20 -19.74 -14.30
N HIS A 181 23.94 -19.87 -13.87
CA HIS A 181 23.56 -20.13 -12.49
C HIS A 181 23.39 -21.65 -12.29
N PHE A 182 24.40 -22.30 -11.72
CA PHE A 182 24.36 -23.73 -11.44
C PHE A 182 24.16 -24.03 -9.95
N TYR A 183 23.41 -25.09 -9.65
CA TYR A 183 23.03 -25.41 -8.28
C TYR A 183 22.93 -26.91 -8.03
N ASN A 184 23.09 -27.30 -6.77
CA ASN A 184 22.70 -28.58 -6.22
C ASN A 184 22.29 -28.45 -4.75
N SER A 185 21.39 -29.31 -4.29
CA SER A 185 20.91 -29.29 -2.91
C SER A 185 21.96 -29.78 -1.93
N THR A 186 22.05 -29.12 -0.78
CA THR A 186 23.14 -29.35 0.19
C THR A 186 22.67 -29.76 1.58
N ASN A 187 21.36 -29.66 1.90
CA ASN A 187 20.86 -29.95 3.24
C ASN A 187 20.95 -31.44 3.62
N PRO A 188 21.06 -31.78 4.91
CA PRO A 188 21.25 -33.16 5.40
C PRO A 188 20.15 -34.13 4.95
N LEU A 189 18.89 -33.67 4.88
CA LEU A 189 17.77 -34.52 4.49
C LEU A 189 17.91 -34.94 3.01
N GLN A 190 18.17 -33.97 2.12
CA GLN A 190 18.30 -34.24 0.68
C GLN A 190 19.55 -35.07 0.39
N ARG A 191 20.66 -34.80 1.08
CA ARG A 191 21.86 -35.69 0.99
C ARG A 191 21.53 -37.15 1.27
N ARG A 192 20.74 -37.37 2.34
CA ARG A 192 20.38 -38.74 2.77
C ARG A 192 19.33 -39.41 1.89
N VAL A 193 18.21 -38.69 1.58
CA VAL A 193 17.02 -39.34 0.97
C VAL A 193 16.91 -39.14 -0.53
N VAL A 194 17.53 -38.08 -1.09
CA VAL A 194 17.46 -37.78 -2.53
C VAL A 194 18.70 -38.29 -3.24
N PHE A 195 19.89 -37.93 -2.73
CA PHE A 195 21.16 -38.29 -3.37
C PHE A 195 21.72 -39.58 -2.87
N ALA A 196 21.39 -39.98 -1.64
CA ALA A 196 22.04 -41.10 -0.92
C ALA A 196 23.58 -40.95 -0.87
N LEU A 197 24.07 -39.71 -0.67
CA LEU A 197 25.48 -39.33 -0.65
C LEU A 197 25.85 -38.66 0.69
N ASP A 198 27.11 -38.77 1.05
CA ASP A 198 27.70 -37.97 2.12
C ASP A 198 28.05 -36.54 1.64
N LYS A 199 28.69 -35.76 2.52
CA LYS A 199 29.12 -34.39 2.21
C LYS A 199 30.07 -34.34 1.02
N GLN A 200 31.05 -35.25 0.97
CA GLN A 200 32.06 -35.30 -0.09
C GLN A 200 31.39 -35.59 -1.45
N GLY A 201 30.48 -36.56 -1.50
CA GLY A 201 29.77 -36.88 -2.74
C GLY A 201 28.95 -35.71 -3.28
N VAL A 202 28.40 -34.87 -2.39
CA VAL A 202 27.65 -33.64 -2.79
C VAL A 202 28.60 -32.53 -3.24
N ILE A 203 29.79 -32.38 -2.61
CA ILE A 203 30.85 -31.49 -3.09
C ILE A 203 31.33 -31.93 -4.48
N ASP A 204 31.52 -33.21 -4.70
CA ASP A 204 31.98 -33.74 -6.00
C ASP A 204 31.00 -33.41 -7.14
N ILE A 205 29.69 -33.37 -6.87
CA ILE A 205 28.67 -32.93 -7.84
C ILE A 205 28.92 -31.45 -8.23
N ALA A 206 29.09 -30.56 -7.25
CA ALA A 206 29.30 -29.13 -7.48
C ALA A 206 30.65 -28.88 -8.21
N VAL A 207 31.72 -29.52 -7.77
CA VAL A 207 33.05 -29.39 -8.36
C VAL A 207 33.09 -29.85 -9.82
N LYS A 208 32.47 -31.01 -10.12
CA LYS A 208 32.37 -31.52 -11.49
C LYS A 208 31.57 -30.56 -12.38
N ALA A 209 30.47 -30.02 -11.87
CA ALA A 209 29.68 -29.05 -12.59
C ALA A 209 30.47 -27.75 -12.84
N ALA A 210 31.16 -27.23 -11.83
CA ALA A 210 32.00 -26.04 -11.96
C ALA A 210 33.12 -26.23 -13.01
N GLN A 211 33.78 -27.42 -13.00
CA GLN A 211 34.80 -27.75 -14.00
C GLN A 211 34.18 -27.80 -15.40
N LEU A 212 33.03 -28.47 -15.55
CA LEU A 212 32.35 -28.59 -16.83
C LEU A 212 31.90 -27.21 -17.35
N CYS A 213 31.43 -26.30 -16.49
CA CYS A 213 31.11 -24.94 -16.87
C CYS A 213 32.30 -24.23 -17.54
N LYS A 214 33.49 -24.36 -16.94
CA LYS A 214 34.74 -23.81 -17.53
C LYS A 214 35.10 -24.49 -18.84
N ASP A 215 34.99 -25.81 -18.90
CA ASP A 215 35.33 -26.57 -20.09
C ASP A 215 34.42 -26.26 -21.27
N LEU A 216 33.17 -25.94 -21.01
CA LEU A 216 32.19 -25.57 -22.02
C LEU A 216 32.23 -24.07 -22.44
N GLU A 217 32.99 -23.21 -21.74
CA GLU A 217 33.09 -21.77 -22.04
C GLU A 217 33.58 -21.52 -23.49
N HIS A 218 34.38 -22.44 -24.05
CA HIS A 218 34.85 -22.39 -25.43
C HIS A 218 33.72 -22.45 -26.48
N LEU A 219 32.51 -22.92 -26.12
CA LEU A 219 31.35 -22.98 -26.97
C LEU A 219 30.64 -21.60 -27.12
N LEU A 220 31.04 -20.62 -26.30
CA LEU A 220 30.49 -19.28 -26.24
C LEU A 220 31.54 -18.21 -26.64
N PRO A 221 32.11 -18.29 -27.86
CA PRO A 221 33.13 -17.33 -28.25
C PRO A 221 32.57 -15.92 -28.30
N GLY A 222 33.22 -14.98 -27.62
CA GLY A 222 32.81 -13.58 -27.57
C GLY A 222 31.74 -13.25 -26.52
N THR A 223 31.23 -14.23 -25.78
CA THR A 223 30.33 -14.01 -24.66
C THR A 223 31.12 -13.71 -23.37
N ASP A 224 30.76 -12.64 -22.67
CA ASP A 224 31.22 -12.43 -21.28
C ASP A 224 30.42 -13.35 -20.36
N VAL A 225 31.00 -14.49 -20.00
CA VAL A 225 30.36 -15.50 -19.11
C VAL A 225 30.77 -15.25 -17.68
N ARG A 226 29.78 -15.04 -16.81
CA ARG A 226 29.93 -15.05 -15.35
C ARG A 226 29.26 -16.29 -14.77
N TYR A 227 29.65 -16.65 -13.57
CA TYR A 227 29.12 -17.83 -12.88
C TYR A 227 28.41 -17.44 -11.59
N GLU A 228 27.32 -18.14 -11.34
CA GLU A 228 26.63 -18.15 -10.06
C GLU A 228 26.51 -19.57 -9.55
N TYR A 229 26.80 -19.78 -8.27
CA TYR A 229 26.59 -21.04 -7.59
C TYR A 229 25.65 -20.90 -6.41
N SER A 230 24.62 -21.77 -6.35
CA SER A 230 23.72 -21.87 -5.20
C SER A 230 23.89 -23.21 -4.49
N PRO A 231 24.32 -23.22 -3.21
CA PRO A 231 24.11 -24.36 -2.32
C PRO A 231 22.63 -24.38 -1.93
N GLU A 232 21.77 -24.98 -2.76
CA GLU A 232 20.33 -24.98 -2.58
C GLU A 232 19.95 -25.50 -1.18
N SER A 233 18.88 -24.93 -0.59
CA SER A 233 18.49 -25.15 0.80
C SER A 233 19.55 -24.67 1.83
N PHE A 234 20.23 -23.57 1.53
CA PHE A 234 21.28 -23.00 2.37
C PHE A 234 20.85 -22.83 3.84
N THR A 235 19.64 -22.31 4.10
CA THR A 235 19.13 -22.13 5.47
C THR A 235 18.86 -23.43 6.23
N LEU A 236 18.83 -24.57 5.56
CA LEU A 236 18.68 -25.89 6.14
C LEU A 236 19.99 -26.69 6.10
N THR A 237 21.07 -26.11 5.60
CA THR A 237 22.40 -26.69 5.49
C THR A 237 23.24 -26.25 6.69
N GLU A 238 24.14 -27.12 7.16
CA GLU A 238 25.09 -26.73 8.20
C GLU A 238 25.98 -25.58 7.67
N PRO A 239 26.10 -24.45 8.42
CA PRO A 239 26.82 -23.26 7.93
C PRO A 239 28.26 -23.58 7.49
N GLU A 240 28.98 -24.42 8.24
CA GLU A 240 30.35 -24.83 7.92
C GLU A 240 30.41 -25.63 6.62
N PHE A 241 29.42 -26.47 6.35
CA PHE A 241 29.34 -27.21 5.11
C PHE A 241 29.02 -26.33 3.91
N ALA A 242 28.21 -25.29 4.11
CA ALA A 242 27.97 -24.30 3.08
C ALA A 242 29.24 -23.53 2.67
N ILE A 243 30.12 -23.21 3.63
CA ILE A 243 31.45 -22.64 3.35
C ILE A 243 32.30 -23.63 2.57
N GLU A 244 32.40 -24.86 3.06
CA GLU A 244 33.25 -25.92 2.48
C GLU A 244 32.93 -26.17 1.00
N ILE A 245 31.65 -26.31 0.65
CA ILE A 245 31.23 -26.54 -0.74
C ILE A 245 31.41 -25.29 -1.62
N CYS A 246 31.13 -24.08 -1.10
CA CYS A 246 31.36 -22.84 -1.84
C CYS A 246 32.86 -22.64 -2.13
N GLU A 247 33.74 -22.89 -1.15
CA GLU A 247 35.20 -22.80 -1.35
C GLU A 247 35.73 -23.86 -2.32
N ALA A 248 35.15 -25.06 -2.32
CA ALA A 248 35.49 -26.09 -3.31
C ALA A 248 35.12 -25.65 -4.74
N VAL A 249 33.97 -25.02 -4.93
CA VAL A 249 33.56 -24.40 -6.22
C VAL A 249 34.49 -23.24 -6.58
N MET A 250 34.81 -22.35 -5.63
CA MET A 250 35.76 -21.24 -5.84
C MET A 250 37.16 -21.73 -6.26
N ALA A 251 37.62 -22.85 -5.72
CA ALA A 251 38.92 -23.43 -6.10
C ALA A 251 38.96 -23.84 -7.57
N VAL A 252 37.85 -24.28 -8.16
CA VAL A 252 37.69 -24.61 -9.58
C VAL A 252 37.50 -23.37 -10.44
N ILE A 253 36.57 -22.52 -10.10
CA ILE A 253 36.21 -21.31 -10.89
C ILE A 253 37.38 -20.32 -10.87
N GLN A 254 38.10 -20.20 -9.76
CA GLN A 254 39.20 -19.25 -9.56
C GLN A 254 38.80 -17.80 -9.79
N PRO A 255 37.78 -17.31 -9.06
CA PRO A 255 37.28 -15.95 -9.25
C PRO A 255 38.35 -14.90 -8.93
N THR A 256 38.25 -13.75 -9.58
CA THR A 256 39.13 -12.59 -9.39
C THR A 256 38.31 -11.35 -9.04
N ASN A 257 38.96 -10.26 -8.64
CA ASN A 257 38.26 -9.00 -8.37
C ASN A 257 37.57 -8.42 -9.62
N SER A 258 38.07 -8.74 -10.83
CA SER A 258 37.47 -8.31 -12.10
C SER A 258 36.44 -9.27 -12.68
N LYS A 259 36.51 -10.57 -12.34
CA LYS A 259 35.56 -11.62 -12.75
C LYS A 259 35.12 -12.40 -11.51
N LYS A 260 34.20 -11.80 -10.77
CA LYS A 260 33.71 -12.36 -9.51
C LYS A 260 32.76 -13.54 -9.74
N LEU A 261 32.80 -14.50 -8.82
CA LEU A 261 31.77 -15.54 -8.71
C LEU A 261 30.62 -15.03 -7.84
N ILE A 262 29.40 -15.24 -8.26
CA ILE A 262 28.22 -15.00 -7.44
C ILE A 262 27.98 -16.26 -6.58
N LEU A 263 27.97 -16.09 -5.26
CA LEU A 263 27.53 -17.09 -4.30
C LEU A 263 26.15 -16.69 -3.82
N ASN A 264 25.14 -17.41 -4.28
CA ASN A 264 23.75 -17.15 -3.92
C ASN A 264 23.36 -18.04 -2.74
N LEU A 265 22.85 -17.43 -1.67
CA LEU A 265 22.56 -18.07 -0.40
C LEU A 265 21.04 -18.16 -0.19
N PRO A 266 20.34 -19.13 -0.83
CA PRO A 266 18.89 -19.14 -0.87
C PRO A 266 18.29 -19.62 0.46
N ALA A 267 17.36 -18.83 0.99
CA ALA A 267 16.38 -19.33 1.94
C ALA A 267 15.29 -20.06 1.15
N THR A 268 15.65 -21.20 0.54
CA THR A 268 14.75 -22.02 -0.30
C THR A 268 13.45 -22.35 0.43
N VAL A 269 13.53 -22.54 1.75
CA VAL A 269 12.42 -22.45 2.69
C VAL A 269 12.83 -21.46 3.77
N GLU A 270 12.00 -20.46 4.01
CA GLU A 270 12.23 -19.48 5.07
C GLU A 270 12.02 -20.14 6.44
N CYS A 271 13.10 -20.65 7.06
CA CYS A 271 13.04 -21.33 8.34
C CYS A 271 13.62 -20.53 9.51
N TYR A 272 14.43 -19.49 9.24
CA TYR A 272 15.02 -18.62 10.26
C TYR A 272 14.11 -17.41 10.55
N THR A 273 14.28 -16.79 11.72
CA THR A 273 13.84 -15.41 11.93
C THR A 273 14.80 -14.47 11.19
N PRO A 274 14.34 -13.28 10.73
CA PRO A 274 15.17 -12.37 9.94
C PRO A 274 16.50 -12.00 10.59
N ASN A 275 16.50 -11.79 11.93
CA ASN A 275 17.72 -11.48 12.66
C ASN A 275 18.75 -12.62 12.64
N VAL A 276 18.28 -13.87 12.69
CA VAL A 276 19.18 -15.05 12.58
C VAL A 276 19.69 -15.18 11.15
N TYR A 277 18.86 -14.87 10.14
CA TYR A 277 19.35 -14.84 8.76
C TYR A 277 20.45 -13.78 8.59
N GLY A 278 20.28 -12.58 9.13
CA GLY A 278 21.33 -11.54 9.15
C GLY A 278 22.61 -12.03 9.85
N ASP A 279 22.49 -12.71 11.01
CA ASP A 279 23.64 -13.29 11.71
C ASP A 279 24.37 -14.34 10.85
N VAL A 280 23.62 -15.22 10.17
CA VAL A 280 24.20 -16.27 9.31
C VAL A 280 24.92 -15.64 8.11
N ILE A 281 24.35 -14.59 7.50
CA ILE A 281 24.98 -13.89 6.38
C ILE A 281 26.25 -13.17 6.83
N GLU A 282 26.24 -12.44 7.95
CA GLU A 282 27.47 -11.81 8.47
C GLU A 282 28.55 -12.86 8.81
N TRP A 283 28.14 -13.96 9.44
CA TRP A 283 29.06 -15.06 9.75
C TRP A 283 29.65 -15.67 8.47
N PHE A 284 28.83 -15.92 7.44
CA PHE A 284 29.28 -16.46 6.17
C PHE A 284 30.30 -15.53 5.49
N ILE A 285 29.98 -14.23 5.42
CA ILE A 285 30.85 -13.20 4.82
C ILE A 285 32.19 -13.09 5.52
N ARG A 286 32.22 -13.24 6.85
CA ARG A 286 33.44 -13.19 7.65
C ARG A 286 34.27 -14.46 7.52
N THR A 287 33.65 -15.60 7.17
CA THR A 287 34.29 -16.91 7.14
C THR A 287 34.80 -17.27 5.76
N ILE A 288 34.04 -16.91 4.69
CA ILE A 288 34.40 -17.29 3.31
C ILE A 288 35.75 -16.72 2.91
N ALA A 289 36.62 -17.58 2.32
CA ALA A 289 37.91 -17.14 1.83
C ALA A 289 37.76 -16.17 0.63
N LYS A 290 38.72 -15.25 0.50
CA LYS A 290 38.77 -14.30 -0.64
C LYS A 290 37.46 -13.57 -0.90
N ARG A 291 36.82 -13.03 0.13
CA ARG A 291 35.55 -12.30 0.07
C ARG A 291 35.47 -11.30 -1.09
N ASP A 292 36.57 -10.61 -1.40
CA ASP A 292 36.62 -9.59 -2.46
C ASP A 292 36.43 -10.14 -3.88
N THR A 293 36.63 -11.45 -4.07
CA THR A 293 36.47 -12.12 -5.37
C THR A 293 35.08 -12.70 -5.59
N VAL A 294 34.17 -12.53 -4.64
CA VAL A 294 32.79 -13.04 -4.73
C VAL A 294 31.78 -11.90 -4.60
N ILE A 295 30.58 -12.14 -5.13
CA ILE A 295 29.36 -11.37 -4.89
C ILE A 295 28.47 -12.26 -4.03
N ILE A 296 28.06 -11.79 -2.85
CA ILE A 296 27.11 -12.52 -2.00
C ILE A 296 25.71 -12.09 -2.40
N SER A 297 24.94 -13.02 -2.92
CA SER A 297 23.55 -12.85 -3.33
C SER A 297 22.60 -13.50 -2.35
N LEU A 298 21.46 -12.85 -2.11
CA LEU A 298 20.38 -13.35 -1.27
C LEU A 298 19.19 -13.73 -2.13
N HIS A 299 18.55 -14.86 -1.82
CA HIS A 299 17.35 -15.33 -2.49
C HIS A 299 16.34 -15.87 -1.44
N PRO A 300 15.70 -15.01 -0.65
CA PRO A 300 14.77 -15.50 0.36
C PRO A 300 13.37 -15.72 -0.21
N HIS A 301 12.78 -16.89 0.14
CA HIS A 301 11.34 -17.13 0.02
C HIS A 301 10.61 -16.59 1.25
N ASN A 302 9.27 -16.52 1.19
CA ASN A 302 8.42 -15.80 2.13
C ASN A 302 7.53 -16.73 2.99
N ASP A 303 8.00 -17.94 3.30
CA ASP A 303 7.20 -18.96 4.01
C ASP A 303 6.73 -18.53 5.40
N ARG A 304 7.48 -17.62 6.04
CA ARG A 304 7.14 -17.04 7.36
C ARG A 304 6.55 -15.63 7.26
N GLY A 305 6.42 -15.08 6.04
CA GLY A 305 5.99 -13.71 5.82
C GLY A 305 7.06 -12.66 6.16
N CYS A 306 8.35 -13.04 6.18
CA CYS A 306 9.43 -12.16 6.62
C CYS A 306 10.54 -11.98 5.57
N ALA A 307 10.34 -12.41 4.32
CA ALA A 307 11.39 -12.38 3.30
C ALA A 307 11.98 -10.98 3.07
N VAL A 308 11.15 -9.92 3.09
CA VAL A 308 11.61 -8.53 2.97
C VAL A 308 12.55 -8.18 4.12
N ALA A 309 12.15 -8.41 5.36
CA ALA A 309 13.00 -8.12 6.52
C ALA A 309 14.28 -8.98 6.53
N ALA A 310 14.20 -10.23 6.08
CA ALA A 310 15.36 -11.10 5.95
C ALA A 310 16.37 -10.56 4.92
N ALA A 311 15.89 -10.08 3.77
CA ALA A 311 16.71 -9.46 2.75
C ALA A 311 17.34 -8.14 3.23
N GLU A 312 16.57 -7.26 3.89
CA GLU A 312 17.10 -6.02 4.48
C GLU A 312 18.23 -6.32 5.47
N PHE A 313 18.01 -7.25 6.40
CA PHE A 313 19.04 -7.60 7.38
C PHE A 313 20.25 -8.29 6.74
N GLY A 314 20.04 -9.08 5.70
CA GLY A 314 21.14 -9.67 4.93
C GLY A 314 21.99 -8.64 4.19
N VAL A 315 21.36 -7.60 3.62
CA VAL A 315 22.07 -6.45 3.00
C VAL A 315 22.83 -5.65 4.07
N MET A 316 22.18 -5.35 5.21
CA MET A 316 22.86 -4.72 6.35
C MET A 316 24.04 -5.56 6.84
N ALA A 317 23.95 -6.89 6.77
CA ALA A 317 25.01 -7.82 7.12
C ALA A 317 26.16 -7.87 6.09
N GLY A 318 26.02 -7.20 4.94
CA GLY A 318 27.09 -7.04 3.94
C GLY A 318 26.89 -7.86 2.66
N ALA A 319 25.70 -8.37 2.39
CA ALA A 319 25.37 -8.93 1.09
C ALA A 319 25.38 -7.85 0.00
N ASP A 320 25.79 -8.24 -1.21
CA ASP A 320 25.99 -7.33 -2.34
C ASP A 320 24.77 -7.27 -3.28
N ARG A 321 23.95 -8.34 -3.32
CA ARG A 321 22.95 -8.58 -4.35
C ARG A 321 21.71 -9.24 -3.75
N VAL A 322 20.54 -8.98 -4.34
CA VAL A 322 19.28 -9.63 -3.96
C VAL A 322 18.56 -10.12 -5.22
N GLU A 323 18.10 -11.36 -5.17
CA GLU A 323 17.20 -11.97 -6.15
C GLU A 323 15.79 -12.04 -5.59
N GLY A 324 14.81 -11.75 -6.44
CA GLY A 324 13.40 -11.82 -6.08
C GLY A 324 12.48 -11.54 -7.27
N THR A 325 11.22 -11.27 -7.00
CA THR A 325 10.20 -11.04 -8.03
C THR A 325 9.41 -9.78 -7.75
N LEU A 326 8.76 -9.25 -8.77
CA LEU A 326 7.80 -8.18 -8.63
C LEU A 326 6.61 -8.68 -7.78
N PHE A 327 6.31 -7.92 -6.73
CA PHE A 327 5.21 -8.23 -5.79
C PHE A 327 5.27 -9.60 -5.11
N GLY A 328 6.45 -10.23 -5.11
CA GLY A 328 6.70 -11.46 -4.37
C GLY A 328 6.12 -12.73 -4.98
N ASN A 329 5.84 -12.76 -6.29
CA ASN A 329 5.36 -13.97 -6.95
C ASN A 329 6.39 -15.11 -6.86
N GLY A 330 5.93 -16.36 -6.70
CA GLY A 330 6.81 -17.54 -6.63
C GLY A 330 6.18 -18.72 -5.94
N GLU A 331 6.96 -19.79 -5.78
CA GLU A 331 6.48 -21.02 -5.16
C GLU A 331 6.02 -20.82 -3.71
N ARG A 332 5.02 -21.59 -3.31
CA ARG A 332 4.40 -21.61 -1.97
C ARG A 332 3.84 -20.23 -1.61
N THR A 333 4.56 -19.44 -0.82
CA THR A 333 4.19 -18.07 -0.40
C THR A 333 4.91 -16.99 -1.20
N GLY A 334 5.72 -17.39 -2.17
CA GLY A 334 6.45 -16.51 -3.08
C GLY A 334 7.89 -16.21 -2.68
N ASN A 335 8.54 -15.42 -3.51
CA ASN A 335 9.88 -14.87 -3.31
C ASN A 335 9.83 -13.58 -2.48
N VAL A 336 10.99 -13.02 -2.15
CA VAL A 336 11.04 -11.64 -1.64
C VAL A 336 10.47 -10.68 -2.68
N ASP A 337 9.64 -9.76 -2.21
CA ASP A 337 9.05 -8.70 -3.03
C ASP A 337 10.07 -7.58 -3.28
N LEU A 338 10.60 -7.50 -4.51
CA LEU A 338 11.58 -6.48 -4.90
C LEU A 338 10.99 -5.08 -4.93
N ILE A 339 9.69 -4.92 -5.23
CA ILE A 339 9.03 -3.60 -5.19
C ILE A 339 9.00 -3.09 -3.75
N THR A 340 8.57 -3.92 -2.80
CA THR A 340 8.55 -3.53 -1.39
C THR A 340 9.96 -3.21 -0.88
N LEU A 341 10.98 -3.99 -1.25
CA LEU A 341 12.37 -3.75 -0.88
C LEU A 341 12.90 -2.42 -1.43
N ALA A 342 12.68 -2.16 -2.72
CA ALA A 342 13.10 -0.93 -3.38
C ALA A 342 12.39 0.29 -2.79
N MET A 343 11.09 0.18 -2.52
CA MET A 343 10.32 1.26 -1.89
C MET A 343 10.73 1.50 -0.43
N ASN A 344 11.14 0.48 0.31
CA ASN A 344 11.70 0.65 1.66
C ASN A 344 13.02 1.46 1.62
N LEU A 345 13.87 1.26 0.61
CA LEU A 345 15.05 2.11 0.39
C LEU A 345 14.64 3.54 0.07
N PHE A 346 13.70 3.72 -0.87
CA PHE A 346 13.22 5.02 -1.32
C PHE A 346 12.68 5.88 -0.15
N VAL A 347 11.81 5.34 0.70
CA VAL A 347 11.26 6.08 1.84
C VAL A 347 12.28 6.34 2.96
N ASN A 348 13.43 5.68 2.92
CA ASN A 348 14.57 5.93 3.79
C ASN A 348 15.62 6.87 3.13
N GLY A 349 15.30 7.49 2.00
CA GLY A 349 16.18 8.44 1.31
C GLY A 349 17.34 7.80 0.55
N VAL A 350 17.22 6.52 0.19
CA VAL A 350 18.19 5.79 -0.63
C VAL A 350 17.60 5.54 -2.01
N ASP A 351 18.32 5.97 -3.06
CA ASP A 351 17.92 5.69 -4.44
C ASP A 351 17.91 4.17 -4.68
N PRO A 352 16.75 3.57 -5.01
CA PRO A 352 16.66 2.15 -5.30
C PRO A 352 17.28 1.75 -6.65
N GLU A 353 17.68 2.73 -7.50
CA GLU A 353 18.18 2.53 -8.87
C GLU A 353 17.19 1.76 -9.78
N LEU A 354 15.89 1.78 -9.42
CA LEU A 354 14.78 1.20 -10.18
C LEU A 354 13.69 2.25 -10.40
N ASP A 355 13.13 2.30 -11.59
CA ASP A 355 11.98 3.17 -11.91
C ASP A 355 10.66 2.52 -11.45
N ILE A 356 10.07 3.10 -10.40
CA ILE A 356 8.78 2.71 -9.82
C ILE A 356 7.79 3.90 -9.87
N THR A 357 8.04 4.87 -10.73
CA THR A 357 7.23 6.11 -10.82
C THR A 357 5.79 5.90 -11.29
N ASP A 358 5.48 4.76 -11.92
CA ASP A 358 4.10 4.32 -12.24
C ASP A 358 3.88 2.90 -11.70
N ILE A 359 3.66 2.81 -10.39
CA ILE A 359 3.51 1.52 -9.69
C ILE A 359 2.27 0.74 -10.18
N ASP A 360 1.23 1.45 -10.64
CA ASP A 360 0.01 0.82 -11.15
C ASP A 360 0.22 0.20 -12.54
N ALA A 361 1.07 0.79 -13.39
CA ALA A 361 1.47 0.15 -14.64
C ALA A 361 2.26 -1.13 -14.39
N LEU A 362 3.20 -1.10 -13.44
CA LEU A 362 3.97 -2.29 -13.04
C LEU A 362 3.06 -3.39 -12.49
N ARG A 363 2.08 -3.03 -11.66
CA ARG A 363 1.07 -3.98 -11.15
C ARG A 363 0.28 -4.61 -12.29
N ARG A 364 -0.26 -3.81 -13.21
CA ARG A 364 -1.03 -4.32 -14.37
C ARG A 364 -0.20 -5.25 -15.23
N ASP A 365 1.07 -4.94 -15.45
CA ASP A 365 1.96 -5.82 -16.22
C ASP A 365 2.21 -7.14 -15.49
N ALA A 366 2.48 -7.10 -14.18
CA ALA A 366 2.67 -8.30 -13.38
C ALA A 366 1.39 -9.16 -13.33
N GLU A 367 0.22 -8.56 -13.08
CA GLU A 367 -1.07 -9.27 -13.07
C GLU A 367 -1.41 -9.90 -14.43
N TYR A 368 -1.14 -9.19 -15.52
CA TYR A 368 -1.32 -9.71 -16.87
C TYR A 368 -0.40 -10.91 -17.15
N CYS A 369 0.89 -10.77 -16.80
CA CYS A 369 1.88 -11.81 -17.07
C CYS A 369 1.68 -13.05 -16.19
N ASN A 370 1.42 -12.83 -14.90
CA ASN A 370 1.26 -13.91 -13.91
C ASN A 370 -0.15 -14.52 -13.91
N ARG A 371 -1.16 -13.80 -14.42
CA ARG A 371 -2.59 -14.15 -14.28
C ARG A 371 -3.02 -14.36 -12.83
N LEU A 372 -2.37 -13.64 -11.93
CA LEU A 372 -2.66 -13.61 -10.49
C LEU A 372 -2.82 -12.16 -10.04
N PRO A 373 -3.83 -11.83 -9.21
CA PRO A 373 -4.00 -10.48 -8.71
C PRO A 373 -2.95 -10.15 -7.66
N VAL A 374 -2.50 -8.92 -7.64
CA VAL A 374 -1.73 -8.35 -6.53
C VAL A 374 -2.69 -8.01 -5.38
N PRO A 375 -2.43 -8.43 -4.14
CA PRO A 375 -3.34 -8.20 -3.02
C PRO A 375 -3.66 -6.71 -2.79
N GLU A 376 -4.91 -6.42 -2.42
CA GLU A 376 -5.37 -5.04 -2.15
C GLU A 376 -4.61 -4.34 -1.01
N ARG A 377 -3.91 -5.09 -0.17
CA ARG A 377 -3.07 -4.59 0.93
C ARG A 377 -1.59 -4.87 0.72
N GLN A 378 -1.17 -5.17 -0.52
CA GLN A 378 0.25 -5.29 -0.84
C GLN A 378 0.96 -3.96 -0.53
N PRO A 379 2.09 -3.97 0.17
CA PRO A 379 2.80 -2.74 0.51
C PRO A 379 3.03 -1.84 -0.71
N TYR A 380 2.80 -0.55 -0.55
CA TYR A 380 2.97 0.52 -1.54
C TYR A 380 2.09 0.46 -2.79
N VAL A 381 1.53 -0.70 -3.18
CA VAL A 381 0.82 -0.85 -4.46
C VAL A 381 -0.66 -1.22 -4.30
N GLY A 382 -1.06 -1.87 -3.22
CA GLY A 382 -2.44 -2.30 -3.01
C GLY A 382 -3.43 -1.13 -3.06
N ASP A 383 -4.66 -1.38 -3.49
CA ASP A 383 -5.70 -0.34 -3.63
C ASP A 383 -6.08 0.32 -2.30
N LEU A 384 -5.83 -0.38 -1.17
CA LEU A 384 -6.20 0.09 0.16
C LEU A 384 -5.03 0.69 0.95
N VAL A 385 -3.80 0.72 0.42
CA VAL A 385 -2.62 1.11 1.22
C VAL A 385 -2.50 2.61 1.44
N TYR A 386 -3.11 3.43 0.58
CA TYR A 386 -3.17 4.88 0.73
C TYR A 386 -4.52 5.36 1.28
N THR A 387 -5.38 4.44 1.70
CA THR A 387 -6.75 4.73 2.10
C THR A 387 -6.87 4.85 3.61
N ALA A 388 -7.55 5.90 4.08
CA ALA A 388 -7.94 6.08 5.47
C ALA A 388 -9.46 6.02 5.60
N PHE A 389 -9.98 5.16 6.50
CA PHE A 389 -11.41 5.06 6.79
C PHE A 389 -11.79 5.80 8.09
N SER A 390 -10.88 5.88 9.05
CA SER A 390 -11.12 6.59 10.32
C SER A 390 -11.22 8.10 10.07
N GLY A 391 -12.29 8.73 10.56
CA GLY A 391 -12.50 10.18 10.38
C GLY A 391 -11.42 11.06 10.99
N SER A 392 -10.78 10.63 12.09
CA SER A 392 -9.65 11.35 12.67
C SER A 392 -8.39 11.26 11.80
N HIS A 393 -8.16 10.12 11.14
CA HIS A 393 -7.04 9.96 10.20
C HIS A 393 -7.29 10.81 8.95
N GLN A 394 -8.50 10.80 8.40
CA GLN A 394 -8.87 11.61 7.24
C GLN A 394 -8.69 13.12 7.51
N ASP A 395 -9.11 13.61 8.69
CA ASP A 395 -8.92 15.01 9.09
C ASP A 395 -7.43 15.37 9.21
N ALA A 396 -6.61 14.46 9.76
CA ALA A 396 -5.18 14.67 9.89
C ALA A 396 -4.45 14.66 8.53
N ILE A 397 -4.81 13.75 7.63
CA ILE A 397 -4.26 13.69 6.26
C ILE A 397 -4.61 14.98 5.50
N LYS A 398 -5.89 15.42 5.54
CA LYS A 398 -6.32 16.66 4.93
C LYS A 398 -5.49 17.85 5.41
N LYS A 399 -5.34 18.02 6.73
CA LYS A 399 -4.53 19.09 7.32
C LYS A 399 -3.05 18.96 6.96
N GLY A 400 -2.54 17.73 6.86
CA GLY A 400 -1.18 17.46 6.40
C GLY A 400 -0.95 17.96 4.98
N PHE A 401 -1.85 17.68 4.04
CA PHE A 401 -1.77 18.20 2.68
C PHE A 401 -1.94 19.73 2.60
N GLU A 402 -2.85 20.29 3.39
CA GLU A 402 -3.05 21.76 3.45
C GLU A 402 -1.83 22.50 4.02
N ALA A 403 -1.06 21.84 4.90
CA ALA A 403 0.16 22.39 5.49
C ALA A 403 1.41 22.17 4.64
N LEU A 404 1.36 21.22 3.70
CA LEU A 404 2.49 20.91 2.82
C LEU A 404 2.61 21.99 1.74
N SER A 405 3.78 22.58 1.57
CA SER A 405 4.04 23.51 0.46
C SER A 405 4.17 22.76 -0.86
N ASP A 406 3.91 23.42 -1.98
CA ASP A 406 4.05 22.80 -3.32
C ASP A 406 5.46 22.29 -3.60
N ASN A 407 6.48 22.91 -2.98
CA ASN A 407 7.90 22.54 -3.09
C ASN A 407 8.43 22.21 -1.68
N TYR A 408 7.99 21.10 -1.12
CA TYR A 408 8.49 20.65 0.19
C TYR A 408 9.88 19.99 0.07
N ASP A 409 10.73 20.21 1.07
CA ASP A 409 12.07 19.58 1.15
C ASP A 409 11.98 18.16 1.75
N GLN A 410 10.99 17.90 2.60
CA GLN A 410 10.78 16.62 3.27
C GLN A 410 9.30 16.26 3.31
N TRP A 411 9.00 14.98 3.04
CA TRP A 411 7.66 14.44 3.17
C TRP A 411 7.19 14.41 4.62
N GLY A 412 5.96 14.83 4.86
CA GLY A 412 5.44 14.94 6.23
C GLY A 412 3.91 14.95 6.35
N VAL A 413 3.19 14.13 5.58
CA VAL A 413 1.74 13.97 5.76
C VAL A 413 1.45 12.81 6.71
N PRO A 414 0.63 13.03 7.77
CA PRO A 414 0.28 11.97 8.73
C PRO A 414 -0.32 10.73 8.05
N TYR A 415 0.01 9.54 8.54
CA TYR A 415 -0.50 8.23 8.09
C TYR A 415 -0.14 7.82 6.66
N LEU A 416 0.60 8.61 5.90
CA LEU A 416 1.08 8.26 4.57
C LEU A 416 2.60 8.09 4.59
N PRO A 417 3.12 6.90 4.23
CA PRO A 417 4.56 6.64 4.27
C PRO A 417 5.34 7.40 3.20
N LEU A 418 4.68 7.82 2.12
CA LEU A 418 5.27 8.56 1.02
C LEU A 418 4.23 9.44 0.32
N ASP A 419 4.69 10.36 -0.54
CA ASP A 419 3.82 11.10 -1.46
C ASP A 419 3.31 10.16 -2.56
N PRO A 420 1.98 9.91 -2.65
CA PRO A 420 1.43 9.06 -3.71
C PRO A 420 1.80 9.48 -5.13
N LYS A 421 2.06 10.77 -5.36
CA LYS A 421 2.49 11.29 -6.67
C LYS A 421 3.84 10.72 -7.14
N HIS A 422 4.74 10.36 -6.21
CA HIS A 422 6.03 9.79 -6.55
C HIS A 422 5.94 8.39 -7.17
N VAL A 423 4.80 7.73 -6.99
CA VAL A 423 4.51 6.41 -7.58
C VAL A 423 3.38 6.45 -8.61
N GLY A 424 3.07 7.63 -9.15
CA GLY A 424 2.07 7.83 -10.20
C GLY A 424 0.62 7.82 -9.72
N ARG A 425 0.38 7.90 -8.39
CA ARG A 425 -0.97 7.93 -7.81
C ARG A 425 -1.39 9.34 -7.45
N THR A 426 -2.70 9.55 -7.36
CA THR A 426 -3.30 10.82 -6.94
C THR A 426 -3.79 10.75 -5.51
N TYR A 427 -4.03 11.91 -4.90
CA TYR A 427 -4.58 12.01 -3.54
C TYR A 427 -6.06 11.64 -3.45
N GLU A 428 -6.77 11.62 -4.57
CA GLU A 428 -8.22 11.40 -4.63
C GLU A 428 -8.66 10.03 -4.12
N SER A 429 -7.79 9.03 -4.24
CA SER A 429 -8.03 7.67 -3.73
C SER A 429 -7.73 7.48 -2.24
N VAL A 430 -7.15 8.48 -1.58
CA VAL A 430 -6.67 8.35 -0.19
C VAL A 430 -7.82 8.38 0.83
N VAL A 431 -8.88 9.14 0.56
CA VAL A 431 -10.03 9.29 1.46
C VAL A 431 -11.22 8.51 0.91
N ARG A 432 -11.60 7.44 1.60
CA ARG A 432 -12.80 6.64 1.30
C ARG A 432 -13.81 6.75 2.44
N VAL A 433 -15.09 6.63 2.13
CA VAL A 433 -16.16 6.80 3.09
C VAL A 433 -16.92 5.48 3.30
N ASN A 434 -16.96 5.03 4.55
CA ASN A 434 -17.78 3.90 5.00
C ASN A 434 -18.41 4.24 6.37
N SER A 435 -19.05 3.27 7.04
CA SER A 435 -19.69 3.46 8.35
C SER A 435 -18.73 3.92 9.47
N GLN A 436 -17.40 3.76 9.30
CA GLN A 436 -16.37 4.22 10.24
C GLN A 436 -15.82 5.61 9.89
N SER A 437 -16.21 6.16 8.74
CA SER A 437 -15.75 7.46 8.29
C SER A 437 -16.53 8.58 8.97
N GLY A 438 -15.81 9.53 9.52
CA GLY A 438 -16.42 10.72 10.13
C GLY A 438 -16.62 11.85 9.12
N LYS A 439 -17.12 12.99 9.63
CA LYS A 439 -17.39 14.24 8.87
C LYS A 439 -16.21 14.75 8.02
N GLY A 440 -14.97 14.44 8.41
CA GLY A 440 -13.77 14.90 7.68
C GLY A 440 -13.66 14.33 6.29
N GLY A 441 -13.93 13.03 6.11
CA GLY A 441 -13.90 12.38 4.79
C GLY A 441 -14.99 12.87 3.86
N VAL A 442 -16.22 12.98 4.37
CA VAL A 442 -17.34 13.51 3.60
C VAL A 442 -17.05 14.95 3.15
N ALA A 443 -16.59 15.81 4.06
CA ALA A 443 -16.27 17.20 3.76
C ALA A 443 -15.14 17.34 2.72
N TYR A 444 -14.12 16.48 2.82
CA TYR A 444 -13.01 16.47 1.86
C TYR A 444 -13.49 16.14 0.44
N ILE A 445 -14.27 15.07 0.26
CA ILE A 445 -14.80 14.68 -1.06
C ILE A 445 -15.69 15.77 -1.63
N MET A 446 -16.60 16.33 -0.82
CA MET A 446 -17.49 17.40 -1.26
C MET A 446 -16.71 18.63 -1.74
N LYS A 447 -15.62 18.99 -1.05
CA LYS A 447 -14.79 20.13 -1.44
C LYS A 447 -13.90 19.82 -2.65
N ALA A 448 -13.20 18.67 -2.63
CA ALA A 448 -12.20 18.33 -3.64
C ALA A 448 -12.82 17.99 -5.00
N GLU A 449 -13.93 17.23 -5.01
CA GLU A 449 -14.52 16.73 -6.25
C GLU A 449 -15.68 17.60 -6.77
N HIS A 450 -16.40 18.27 -5.87
CA HIS A 450 -17.60 19.02 -6.24
C HIS A 450 -17.51 20.53 -5.94
N GLY A 451 -16.44 20.98 -5.29
CA GLY A 451 -16.19 22.38 -4.97
C GLY A 451 -17.03 22.94 -3.80
N PHE A 452 -17.76 22.09 -3.06
CA PHE A 452 -18.65 22.49 -1.97
C PHE A 452 -17.90 22.58 -0.63
N ASP A 453 -17.58 23.77 -0.17
CA ASP A 453 -17.00 24.02 1.15
C ASP A 453 -18.09 24.09 2.22
N LEU A 454 -18.52 22.93 2.69
CA LEU A 454 -19.65 22.81 3.61
C LEU A 454 -19.35 23.46 4.96
N PRO A 455 -20.28 24.30 5.53
CA PRO A 455 -20.18 24.76 6.90
C PRO A 455 -20.08 23.61 7.91
N ARG A 456 -19.33 23.80 9.00
CA ARG A 456 -19.01 22.72 9.94
C ARG A 456 -20.23 21.99 10.50
N ARG A 457 -21.34 22.68 10.77
CA ARG A 457 -22.57 22.06 11.27
C ARG A 457 -23.26 21.24 10.18
N LEU A 458 -23.24 21.72 8.93
CA LEU A 458 -23.75 20.97 7.79
C LEU A 458 -22.88 19.71 7.52
N GLN A 459 -21.56 19.81 7.69
CA GLN A 459 -20.69 18.62 7.62
C GLN A 459 -21.11 17.55 8.62
N ILE A 460 -21.52 17.95 9.82
CA ILE A 460 -21.98 17.00 10.86
C ILE A 460 -23.32 16.39 10.45
N GLU A 461 -24.29 17.20 10.04
CA GLU A 461 -25.62 16.75 9.64
C GLU A 461 -25.52 15.79 8.44
N PHE A 462 -24.80 16.17 7.40
CA PHE A 462 -24.66 15.34 6.21
C PHE A 462 -23.89 14.05 6.48
N SER A 463 -22.86 14.10 7.30
CA SER A 463 -22.11 12.88 7.68
C SER A 463 -22.98 11.87 8.42
N GLN A 464 -23.94 12.31 9.24
CA GLN A 464 -24.88 11.40 9.90
C GLN A 464 -25.80 10.71 8.89
N ASN A 465 -26.27 11.44 7.85
CA ASN A 465 -27.06 10.85 6.79
C ASN A 465 -26.26 9.80 6.00
N ILE A 466 -25.02 10.12 5.67
CA ILE A 466 -24.12 9.17 4.99
C ILE A 466 -23.82 7.96 5.86
N GLN A 467 -23.63 8.14 7.16
CA GLN A 467 -23.41 7.03 8.08
C GLN A 467 -24.61 6.07 8.09
N HIS A 468 -25.84 6.56 8.13
CA HIS A 468 -27.04 5.73 8.02
C HIS A 468 -27.09 4.93 6.72
N ILE A 469 -26.81 5.58 5.58
CA ILE A 469 -26.79 4.92 4.27
C ILE A 469 -25.75 3.80 4.25
N THR A 470 -24.54 4.04 4.79
CA THR A 470 -23.46 3.04 4.81
C THR A 470 -23.68 1.92 5.84
N GLU A 471 -24.34 2.21 6.96
CA GLU A 471 -24.75 1.21 7.94
C GLU A 471 -25.83 0.27 7.38
N ASP A 472 -26.82 0.82 6.68
CA ASP A 472 -27.91 0.07 6.07
C ASP A 472 -27.42 -0.80 4.89
N SER A 473 -26.51 -0.28 4.06
CA SER A 473 -25.97 -0.99 2.90
C SER A 473 -24.84 -1.96 3.26
N GLY A 474 -24.12 -1.71 4.37
CA GLY A 474 -22.93 -2.47 4.76
C GLY A 474 -21.73 -2.29 3.83
N THR A 475 -21.77 -1.29 2.93
CA THR A 475 -20.74 -1.08 1.90
C THR A 475 -20.11 0.31 2.02
N GLU A 476 -18.97 0.49 1.34
CA GLU A 476 -18.35 1.79 1.11
C GLU A 476 -19.23 2.62 0.16
N ILE A 477 -19.28 3.94 0.36
CA ILE A 477 -19.95 4.88 -0.54
C ILE A 477 -18.92 5.53 -1.47
N SER A 478 -19.17 5.46 -2.77
CA SER A 478 -18.32 6.13 -3.76
C SER A 478 -18.56 7.65 -3.74
N PRO A 479 -17.60 8.47 -4.24
CA PRO A 479 -17.80 9.92 -4.40
C PRO A 479 -19.08 10.27 -5.18
N MET A 480 -19.38 9.53 -6.23
CA MET A 480 -20.61 9.70 -7.01
C MET A 480 -21.88 9.41 -6.20
N MET A 481 -21.90 8.32 -5.45
CA MET A 481 -23.04 7.99 -4.56
C MET A 481 -23.20 9.03 -3.44
N LEU A 482 -22.09 9.56 -2.93
CA LEU A 482 -22.09 10.63 -1.93
C LEU A 482 -22.69 11.91 -2.51
N TRP A 483 -22.32 12.27 -3.73
CA TRP A 483 -22.90 13.41 -4.45
C TRP A 483 -24.40 13.23 -4.73
N ASP A 484 -24.81 12.04 -5.13
CA ASP A 484 -26.23 11.74 -5.36
C ASP A 484 -27.04 11.81 -4.07
N ALA A 485 -26.50 11.34 -2.95
CA ALA A 485 -27.11 11.49 -1.63
C ALA A 485 -27.23 12.97 -1.23
N PHE A 486 -26.20 13.79 -1.50
CA PHE A 486 -26.24 15.23 -1.26
C PHE A 486 -27.29 15.94 -2.09
N LYS A 487 -27.36 15.65 -3.40
CA LYS A 487 -28.39 16.21 -4.29
C LYS A 487 -29.80 15.82 -3.83
N HIS A 488 -30.00 14.55 -3.53
CA HIS A 488 -31.30 14.07 -3.09
C HIS A 488 -31.78 14.77 -1.83
N GLU A 489 -30.89 15.02 -0.87
CA GLU A 489 -31.23 15.61 0.42
C GLU A 489 -31.40 17.13 0.36
N TYR A 490 -30.50 17.84 -0.35
CA TYR A 490 -30.42 19.30 -0.30
C TYR A 490 -30.79 20.01 -1.62
N LEU A 491 -30.69 19.32 -2.76
CA LEU A 491 -30.84 19.88 -4.11
C LEU A 491 -31.74 19.00 -5.00
N PRO A 492 -32.96 18.62 -4.56
CA PRO A 492 -33.81 17.73 -5.35
C PRO A 492 -34.15 18.35 -6.71
N GLU A 493 -34.18 17.52 -7.77
CA GLU A 493 -34.49 17.95 -9.14
C GLU A 493 -35.90 18.56 -9.25
N VAL A 494 -36.85 18.04 -8.48
CA VAL A 494 -38.23 18.56 -8.41
C VAL A 494 -38.52 18.92 -6.96
N PRO A 495 -38.17 20.13 -6.52
CA PRO A 495 -38.48 20.57 -5.16
C PRO A 495 -40.00 20.81 -4.99
N SER A 496 -40.52 20.47 -3.82
CA SER A 496 -41.93 20.74 -3.49
C SER A 496 -42.25 22.26 -3.39
N TYR A 497 -41.23 23.06 -3.15
CA TYR A 497 -41.25 24.51 -3.11
C TYR A 497 -40.18 25.07 -4.04
N ASN A 498 -40.57 25.60 -5.20
CA ASN A 498 -39.66 26.12 -6.21
C ASN A 498 -39.79 27.64 -6.38
N LEU A 499 -38.69 28.36 -6.16
CA LEU A 499 -38.65 29.81 -6.41
C LEU A 499 -38.64 30.08 -7.92
N ILE A 500 -39.71 30.71 -8.42
CA ILE A 500 -39.89 31.05 -9.83
C ILE A 500 -39.28 32.42 -10.14
N SER A 501 -39.63 33.45 -9.33
CA SER A 501 -39.12 34.81 -9.48
C SER A 501 -39.20 35.57 -8.16
N HIS A 502 -38.42 36.62 -8.04
CA HIS A 502 -38.54 37.57 -6.93
C HIS A 502 -38.24 38.99 -7.37
N GLU A 503 -38.86 39.94 -6.67
CA GLU A 503 -38.60 41.38 -6.78
C GLU A 503 -38.24 41.92 -5.40
N LEU A 504 -37.21 42.76 -5.35
CA LEU A 504 -36.71 43.39 -4.13
C LEU A 504 -36.87 44.90 -4.24
N LYS A 505 -37.42 45.52 -3.19
CA LYS A 505 -37.47 46.97 -3.01
C LYS A 505 -36.75 47.31 -1.72
N SER A 506 -35.59 47.94 -1.82
CA SER A 506 -34.81 48.35 -0.66
C SER A 506 -34.86 49.85 -0.48
N GLU A 507 -35.16 50.31 0.74
CA GLU A 507 -35.09 51.70 1.13
C GLU A 507 -33.70 52.00 1.70
N SER A 508 -32.93 52.81 0.97
CA SER A 508 -31.56 53.14 1.34
C SER A 508 -31.40 53.90 2.67
N ILE A 509 -32.49 54.54 3.16
CA ILE A 509 -32.46 55.33 4.39
C ILE A 509 -32.76 54.47 5.62
N THR A 510 -33.68 53.54 5.54
CA THR A 510 -34.11 52.69 6.67
C THR A 510 -33.42 51.35 6.70
N GLY A 511 -32.76 50.95 5.62
CA GLY A 511 -32.18 49.64 5.45
C GLY A 511 -33.20 48.49 5.27
N ASN A 512 -34.48 48.80 5.28
CA ASN A 512 -35.57 47.82 5.13
C ASN A 512 -35.68 47.35 3.70
N THR A 513 -35.83 46.05 3.53
CA THR A 513 -36.07 45.40 2.24
C THR A 513 -37.46 44.77 2.25
N GLU A 514 -38.25 45.07 1.22
CA GLU A 514 -39.47 44.36 0.91
C GLU A 514 -39.22 43.38 -0.23
N ILE A 515 -39.64 42.15 -0.07
CA ILE A 515 -39.57 41.10 -1.09
C ILE A 515 -40.96 40.69 -1.53
N SER A 516 -41.15 40.54 -2.84
CA SER A 516 -42.28 39.85 -3.46
C SER A 516 -41.75 38.65 -4.23
N ALA A 517 -42.02 37.44 -3.78
CA ALA A 517 -41.49 36.20 -4.36
C ALA A 517 -42.64 35.33 -4.89
N GLN A 518 -42.50 34.81 -6.10
CA GLN A 518 -43.38 33.80 -6.66
C GLN A 518 -42.79 32.41 -6.42
N ILE A 519 -43.53 31.58 -5.72
CA ILE A 519 -43.13 30.20 -5.39
C ILE A 519 -44.17 29.26 -5.99
N ASP A 520 -43.68 28.25 -6.71
CA ASP A 520 -44.49 27.10 -7.12
C ASP A 520 -44.51 26.08 -5.97
N ILE A 521 -45.71 25.71 -5.54
CA ILE A 521 -45.93 24.71 -4.49
C ILE A 521 -46.71 23.55 -5.11
N ASN A 522 -46.00 22.47 -5.42
CA ASN A 522 -46.58 21.26 -6.03
C ASN A 522 -47.42 21.58 -7.29
N GLY A 523 -46.94 22.46 -8.17
CA GLY A 523 -47.61 22.87 -9.41
C GLY A 523 -48.57 24.06 -9.27
N THR A 524 -48.71 24.66 -8.08
CA THR A 524 -49.54 25.83 -7.84
C THR A 524 -48.70 27.06 -7.48
N ARG A 525 -48.78 28.11 -8.28
CA ARG A 525 -48.01 29.34 -8.04
C ARG A 525 -48.70 30.24 -7.01
N GLN A 526 -47.93 30.69 -6.03
CA GLN A 526 -48.37 31.60 -4.98
C GLN A 526 -47.38 32.76 -4.83
N THR A 527 -47.88 33.93 -4.44
CA THR A 527 -47.03 35.11 -4.18
C THR A 527 -46.85 35.30 -2.68
N PHE A 528 -45.62 35.46 -2.26
CA PHE A 528 -45.21 35.67 -0.88
C PHE A 528 -44.61 37.06 -0.74
N ILE A 529 -45.14 37.85 0.20
CA ILE A 529 -44.66 39.22 0.45
C ILE A 529 -44.18 39.31 1.90
N GLY A 530 -43.00 39.89 2.09
CA GLY A 530 -42.43 40.09 3.42
C GLY A 530 -41.50 41.30 3.48
N LYS A 531 -41.25 41.78 4.71
CA LYS A 531 -40.34 42.88 4.99
C LYS A 531 -39.35 42.48 6.04
N GLY A 532 -38.09 42.93 5.89
CA GLY A 532 -37.03 42.62 6.81
C GLY A 532 -35.81 43.52 6.67
N ASN A 533 -34.78 43.29 7.46
CA ASN A 533 -33.54 44.05 7.45
C ASN A 533 -32.60 43.72 6.27
N GLY A 534 -33.03 42.81 5.41
CA GLY A 534 -32.31 42.37 4.19
C GLY A 534 -33.10 41.31 3.43
N PRO A 535 -32.64 40.87 2.25
CA PRO A 535 -33.37 39.94 1.39
C PRO A 535 -33.74 38.62 2.05
N ILE A 536 -32.82 38.03 2.81
CA ILE A 536 -33.01 36.71 3.49
C ILE A 536 -34.06 36.88 4.61
N ASP A 537 -33.93 37.91 5.47
CA ASP A 537 -34.86 38.18 6.57
C ASP A 537 -36.25 38.52 6.05
N ALA A 538 -36.37 39.38 5.01
CA ALA A 538 -37.63 39.69 4.36
C ALA A 538 -38.30 38.44 3.79
N PHE A 539 -37.55 37.52 3.21
CA PHE A 539 -38.05 36.26 2.66
C PHE A 539 -38.51 35.28 3.73
N VAL A 540 -37.79 35.16 4.82
CA VAL A 540 -38.18 34.35 5.98
C VAL A 540 -39.49 34.89 6.57
N HIS A 541 -39.68 36.23 6.68
CA HIS A 541 -40.92 36.82 7.10
C HIS A 541 -42.07 36.57 6.10
N ALA A 542 -41.80 36.57 4.78
CA ALA A 542 -42.77 36.21 3.77
C ALA A 542 -43.27 34.78 3.92
N ILE A 543 -42.36 33.81 4.17
CA ILE A 543 -42.71 32.42 4.39
C ILE A 543 -43.52 32.26 5.69
N ARG A 544 -43.09 32.89 6.79
CA ARG A 544 -43.82 32.87 8.08
C ARG A 544 -45.26 33.40 7.96
N GLY A 545 -45.49 34.41 7.11
CA GLY A 545 -46.82 35.00 6.93
C GLY A 545 -47.82 34.06 6.25
N GLN A 546 -47.39 33.03 5.58
CA GLN A 546 -48.24 32.13 4.81
C GLN A 546 -48.32 30.69 5.42
N PHE A 547 -47.31 30.29 6.17
CA PHE A 547 -47.26 28.98 6.81
C PHE A 547 -47.33 29.12 8.33
N SER A 548 -48.10 28.25 8.98
CA SER A 548 -48.15 28.18 10.43
C SER A 548 -46.88 27.55 10.97
N GLY A 549 -46.01 28.34 11.59
CA GLY A 549 -44.80 27.88 12.23
C GLY A 549 -43.66 28.91 12.22
N HIS A 550 -42.84 28.87 13.24
CA HIS A 550 -41.70 29.77 13.36
C HIS A 550 -40.52 29.19 12.56
N LEU A 551 -39.86 30.05 11.79
CA LEU A 551 -38.66 29.69 11.03
C LEU A 551 -37.63 30.81 11.26
N ASP A 552 -36.52 30.50 11.95
CA ASP A 552 -35.44 31.45 12.21
C ASP A 552 -34.18 31.03 11.51
N VAL A 553 -33.47 31.98 10.90
CA VAL A 553 -32.11 31.75 10.39
C VAL A 553 -31.16 31.71 11.57
N LYS A 554 -30.42 30.63 11.68
CA LYS A 554 -29.43 30.36 12.73
C LYS A 554 -27.99 30.55 12.25
N ASP A 555 -27.71 30.23 10.98
CA ASP A 555 -26.40 30.40 10.35
C ASP A 555 -26.57 30.62 8.83
N TYR A 556 -25.59 31.29 8.23
CA TYR A 556 -25.57 31.60 6.81
C TYR A 556 -24.14 31.69 6.32
N THR A 557 -23.86 31.02 5.20
CA THR A 557 -22.55 31.05 4.53
C THR A 557 -22.76 30.93 3.03
N GLU A 558 -21.95 31.61 2.22
CA GLU A 558 -21.91 31.46 0.78
C GLU A 558 -20.49 31.48 0.23
N HIS A 559 -20.29 30.85 -0.92
CA HIS A 559 -19.07 30.97 -1.70
C HIS A 559 -19.34 30.76 -3.19
N ALA A 560 -18.33 31.05 -4.02
CA ALA A 560 -18.44 30.85 -5.47
C ALA A 560 -18.01 29.42 -5.86
N LEU A 561 -18.77 28.80 -6.76
CA LEU A 561 -18.39 27.62 -7.51
C LEU A 561 -17.78 28.04 -8.84
N GLY A 562 -16.50 27.76 -9.06
CA GLY A 562 -15.76 28.20 -10.24
C GLY A 562 -15.11 29.57 -10.09
N GLN A 563 -14.49 30.07 -11.15
CA GLN A 563 -13.76 31.35 -11.18
C GLN A 563 -14.31 32.30 -12.25
N GLY A 564 -14.14 33.58 -12.00
CA GLY A 564 -14.48 34.63 -12.94
C GLY A 564 -15.97 35.08 -12.90
N SER A 565 -16.40 35.89 -13.86
CA SER A 565 -17.72 36.52 -13.90
C SER A 565 -18.89 35.56 -14.17
N GLN A 566 -18.60 34.31 -14.51
CA GLN A 566 -19.58 33.24 -14.73
C GLN A 566 -19.64 32.23 -13.59
N ALA A 567 -18.95 32.50 -12.48
CA ALA A 567 -19.02 31.67 -11.30
C ALA A 567 -20.45 31.59 -10.76
N THR A 568 -20.87 30.40 -10.36
CA THR A 568 -22.17 30.17 -9.72
C THR A 568 -22.02 30.30 -8.21
N ALA A 569 -22.93 30.98 -7.54
CA ALA A 569 -22.94 31.06 -6.08
C ALA A 569 -23.61 29.82 -5.49
N VAL A 570 -23.04 29.31 -4.41
CA VAL A 570 -23.70 28.35 -3.52
C VAL A 570 -23.90 28.99 -2.16
N ALA A 571 -25.12 28.90 -1.65
CA ALA A 571 -25.49 29.40 -0.34
C ALA A 571 -25.97 28.25 0.56
N TYR A 572 -25.62 28.35 1.84
CA TYR A 572 -25.99 27.40 2.90
C TYR A 572 -26.72 28.20 3.99
N VAL A 573 -27.91 27.75 4.36
CA VAL A 573 -28.71 28.40 5.40
C VAL A 573 -29.15 27.38 6.42
N GLU A 574 -28.81 27.61 7.70
CA GLU A 574 -29.36 26.85 8.82
C GLU A 574 -30.60 27.56 9.34
N THR A 575 -31.72 26.85 9.42
CA THR A 575 -32.94 27.37 10.00
C THR A 575 -33.38 26.51 11.19
N GLY A 576 -33.99 27.18 12.19
CA GLY A 576 -34.60 26.52 13.34
C GLY A 576 -36.11 26.65 13.34
N ASP A 577 -36.84 25.65 13.83
CA ASP A 577 -38.29 25.66 14.02
C ASP A 577 -38.70 25.78 15.50
N ASP A 578 -40.01 25.91 15.76
CA ASP A 578 -40.59 26.00 17.12
C ASP A 578 -40.31 24.77 17.99
N SER A 579 -39.98 23.66 17.41
CA SER A 579 -39.63 22.41 18.11
C SER A 579 -38.17 22.34 18.55
N GLY A 580 -37.37 23.36 18.22
CA GLY A 580 -35.94 23.41 18.50
C GLY A 580 -35.07 22.57 17.55
N HIS A 581 -35.63 22.08 16.44
CA HIS A 581 -34.89 21.36 15.43
C HIS A 581 -34.27 22.33 14.42
N ASN A 582 -32.99 22.14 14.16
CA ASN A 582 -32.30 22.86 13.09
C ASN A 582 -32.21 22.00 11.84
N ARG A 583 -32.30 22.66 10.66
CA ARG A 583 -32.10 22.04 9.35
C ARG A 583 -31.30 22.95 8.44
N TRP A 584 -30.38 22.37 7.72
CA TRP A 584 -29.67 23.06 6.67
C TRP A 584 -30.40 22.97 5.34
N GLY A 585 -30.33 24.04 4.55
CA GLY A 585 -30.72 24.07 3.15
C GLY A 585 -29.60 24.60 2.29
N VAL A 586 -29.58 24.17 1.04
CA VAL A 586 -28.57 24.56 0.05
C VAL A 586 -29.26 25.13 -1.17
N GLY A 587 -28.71 26.21 -1.70
CA GLY A 587 -29.22 26.84 -2.93
C GLY A 587 -28.07 27.21 -3.85
N ILE A 588 -28.29 27.02 -5.14
CA ILE A 588 -27.31 27.31 -6.20
C ILE A 588 -27.96 28.21 -7.25
N ASP A 589 -27.31 29.31 -7.58
CA ASP A 589 -27.72 30.21 -8.67
C ASP A 589 -26.53 31.11 -9.06
N PRO A 590 -26.46 31.59 -10.33
CA PRO A 590 -25.52 32.67 -10.68
C PRO A 590 -25.71 33.95 -9.90
N ASN A 591 -26.93 34.22 -9.42
CA ASN A 591 -27.26 35.37 -8.57
C ASN A 591 -27.20 34.93 -7.09
N THR A 592 -26.34 35.57 -6.28
CA THR A 592 -26.11 35.24 -4.86
C THR A 592 -27.41 35.35 -4.03
N ILE A 593 -28.24 36.34 -4.28
CA ILE A 593 -29.53 36.51 -3.58
C ILE A 593 -30.47 35.35 -3.92
N THR A 594 -30.60 34.99 -5.18
CA THR A 594 -31.43 33.84 -5.61
C THR A 594 -30.93 32.55 -4.99
N ALA A 595 -29.61 32.33 -4.95
CA ALA A 595 -29.00 31.17 -4.27
C ALA A 595 -29.40 31.12 -2.79
N SER A 596 -29.32 32.26 -2.09
CA SER A 596 -29.68 32.37 -0.67
C SER A 596 -31.16 32.08 -0.42
N LEU A 597 -32.06 32.63 -1.26
CA LEU A 597 -33.51 32.39 -1.15
C LEU A 597 -33.86 30.91 -1.42
N ARG A 598 -33.19 30.26 -2.38
CA ARG A 598 -33.33 28.83 -2.64
C ARG A 598 -32.82 27.99 -1.45
N ALA A 599 -31.74 28.41 -0.80
CA ALA A 599 -31.24 27.73 0.40
C ALA A 599 -32.28 27.80 1.55
N VAL A 600 -32.94 28.95 1.75
CA VAL A 600 -34.03 29.08 2.74
C VAL A 600 -35.19 28.15 2.40
N LEU A 601 -35.63 28.07 1.13
CA LEU A 601 -36.68 27.14 0.70
C LEU A 601 -36.28 25.67 0.87
N SER A 602 -35.05 25.32 0.55
CA SER A 602 -34.51 23.97 0.76
C SER A 602 -34.59 23.57 2.25
N ALA A 603 -34.14 24.45 3.17
CA ALA A 603 -34.27 24.22 4.61
C ALA A 603 -35.73 24.09 5.06
N PHE A 604 -36.60 25.00 4.59
CA PHE A 604 -38.02 24.99 4.91
C PHE A 604 -38.71 23.69 4.44
N GLN A 605 -38.47 23.27 3.22
CA GLN A 605 -39.00 22.00 2.68
C GLN A 605 -38.60 20.80 3.56
N ARG A 606 -37.39 20.76 4.05
CA ARG A 606 -36.88 19.68 4.92
C ARG A 606 -37.59 19.70 6.31
N HIS A 607 -37.92 20.87 6.86
CA HIS A 607 -38.75 20.98 8.04
C HIS A 607 -40.17 20.41 7.81
N GLU A 608 -40.81 20.79 6.69
CA GLU A 608 -42.16 20.32 6.35
C GLU A 608 -42.23 18.81 6.10
N SER A 609 -41.22 18.24 5.46
CA SER A 609 -41.13 16.77 5.25
C SER A 609 -41.08 16.00 6.59
N THR A 610 -40.36 16.54 7.58
CA THR A 610 -40.29 15.94 8.91
C THR A 610 -41.61 16.06 9.70
N ARG A 611 -42.38 17.12 9.47
CA ARG A 611 -43.70 17.32 10.10
C ARG A 611 -44.76 16.36 9.56
N LYS A 612 -44.72 16.00 8.28
CA LYS A 612 -45.67 15.07 7.64
C LYS A 612 -45.50 13.62 8.03
N HIS A 613 -44.35 13.25 8.55
CA HIS A 613 -44.01 11.88 8.98
C HIS A 613 -44.16 11.65 10.50
N LYS A 614 -44.54 12.68 11.27
CA LYS A 614 -44.97 12.59 12.68
C LYS A 614 -46.50 12.62 12.78
#